data_9a114617e0fe4d1156c31dc0bbb4467f
#
_entry.id   9a114617e0fe4d1156c31dc0bbb4467f
#
_cell.length_a   1.000
_cell.length_b   1.000
_cell.length_c   1.000
_cell.angle_alpha   90.00
_cell.angle_beta   90.00
_cell.angle_gamma   90.00
#
_symmetry.space_group_name_H-M   'P 1'
#
loop_
_entity.id
_entity.type
_entity.pdbx_description
1 polymer ?
#
loop_
_entity_poly.entity_id
_entity_poly.type
_entity_poly.pdbx_seq_one_letter_code
_entity_poly.pdbx_strand_id
1 'polypeptide(L)'
;CCTLYSESSANVDIAAARERGITVLGIRDYGDEGVVEYVISELVRLLHGFGGKQWKHKAYELGGQKVGIVGLGRTGRMIADALRFFGAEVYYFSRTRKPDAEAAGIAYLPLRELLPEVDILCTCLPRNTILLGAGEFRLFGNLKILINTSVGPTFRVPDLQRWLSAHKRNFFLCDAVGIGNYADTLTQFDNVIYTPKVSGHSEQCICLLYTSDAADER
;
A
#
# COMPACT_ATOMS: atom_id res chain seq x y z
N CYS A 1 15.73 -15.49 7.68
CA CYS A 1 15.37 -14.26 6.95
C CYS A 1 14.55 -13.34 7.84
N CYS A 2 14.88 -12.08 7.89
CA CYS A 2 14.21 -11.08 8.71
C CYS A 2 13.88 -9.85 7.86
N THR A 3 12.65 -9.35 7.98
CA THR A 3 12.30 -8.04 7.41
C THR A 3 12.83 -6.96 8.35
N LEU A 4 13.89 -6.28 8.00
CA LEU A 4 14.54 -5.28 8.82
C LEU A 4 14.65 -3.94 8.09
N TYR A 5 13.64 -3.08 8.24
CA TYR A 5 13.70 -1.68 7.81
C TYR A 5 14.20 -0.75 8.91
N SER A 6 13.89 -1.10 10.16
CA SER A 6 14.35 -0.48 11.40
C SER A 6 14.18 -1.48 12.55
N GLU A 7 14.82 -1.24 13.69
CA GLU A 7 14.64 -2.10 14.88
C GLU A 7 13.15 -2.21 15.29
N SER A 8 12.40 -1.12 15.18
CA SER A 8 10.97 -1.09 15.52
C SER A 8 10.06 -1.83 14.53
N SER A 9 10.53 -2.12 13.33
CA SER A 9 9.77 -2.83 12.29
C SER A 9 10.24 -4.27 12.09
N ALA A 10 11.29 -4.70 12.81
CA ALA A 10 11.81 -6.06 12.71
C ALA A 10 10.81 -7.08 13.27
N ASN A 11 10.75 -8.24 12.64
CA ASN A 11 10.02 -9.42 13.15
C ASN A 11 10.87 -10.30 14.06
N VAL A 12 12.06 -9.84 14.43
CA VAL A 12 13.03 -10.47 15.34
C VAL A 12 13.37 -9.46 16.43
N ASP A 13 13.56 -9.95 17.65
CA ASP A 13 14.07 -9.14 18.75
C ASP A 13 15.57 -8.89 18.54
N ILE A 14 15.89 -7.73 17.97
CA ILE A 14 17.26 -7.32 17.63
C ILE A 14 18.12 -7.13 18.88
N ALA A 15 17.54 -6.63 19.98
CA ALA A 15 18.26 -6.42 21.23
C ALA A 15 18.69 -7.77 21.83
N ALA A 16 17.76 -8.71 21.94
CA ALA A 16 18.04 -10.05 22.44
C ALA A 16 19.02 -10.84 21.54
N ALA A 17 18.97 -10.64 20.23
CA ALA A 17 19.93 -11.23 19.29
C ALA A 17 21.34 -10.67 19.53
N ARG A 18 21.46 -9.35 19.65
CA ARG A 18 22.74 -8.67 19.92
C ARG A 18 23.38 -9.12 21.24
N GLU A 19 22.60 -9.23 22.31
CA GLU A 19 23.06 -9.73 23.61
C GLU A 19 23.61 -11.17 23.53
N ARG A 20 23.12 -11.98 22.59
CA ARG A 20 23.55 -13.36 22.37
C ARG A 20 24.63 -13.50 21.30
N GLY A 21 25.16 -12.39 20.77
CA GLY A 21 26.15 -12.40 19.71
C GLY A 21 25.61 -12.93 18.37
N ILE A 22 24.28 -12.92 18.16
CA ILE A 22 23.64 -13.37 16.93
C ILE A 22 23.57 -12.20 15.96
N THR A 23 24.17 -12.35 14.78
CA THR A 23 24.05 -11.39 13.70
C THR A 23 22.68 -11.53 13.03
N VAL A 24 21.96 -10.40 12.91
CA VAL A 24 20.67 -10.35 12.21
C VAL A 24 20.85 -9.52 10.95
N LEU A 25 20.65 -10.14 9.79
CA LEU A 25 20.67 -9.49 8.49
C LEU A 25 19.24 -9.30 7.99
N GLY A 26 18.94 -8.09 7.52
CA GLY A 26 17.65 -7.78 6.92
C GLY A 26 17.71 -7.95 5.41
N ILE A 27 16.86 -8.81 4.87
CA ILE A 27 16.66 -8.92 3.42
C ILE A 27 15.66 -7.87 2.99
N ARG A 28 16.00 -7.15 1.94
CA ARG A 28 15.17 -6.11 1.32
C ARG A 28 14.98 -6.45 -0.16
N ASP A 29 14.06 -5.74 -0.78
CA ASP A 29 13.89 -5.78 -2.23
C ASP A 29 13.39 -7.13 -2.78
N TYR A 30 12.48 -7.77 -2.05
CA TYR A 30 11.78 -8.98 -2.48
C TYR A 30 10.26 -8.81 -2.34
N GLY A 31 9.49 -9.35 -3.29
CA GLY A 31 8.03 -9.33 -3.27
C GLY A 31 7.37 -8.00 -3.66
N ASP A 32 8.16 -6.99 -4.02
CA ASP A 32 7.64 -5.67 -4.43
C ASP A 32 6.88 -5.76 -5.75
N GLU A 33 7.36 -6.55 -6.70
CA GLU A 33 6.73 -6.76 -8.01
C GLU A 33 5.31 -7.30 -7.88
N GLY A 34 5.10 -8.33 -7.06
CA GLY A 34 3.79 -8.91 -6.82
C GLY A 34 2.81 -7.91 -6.18
N VAL A 35 3.31 -7.01 -5.32
CA VAL A 35 2.49 -5.93 -4.75
C VAL A 35 2.08 -4.93 -5.83
N VAL A 36 2.96 -4.59 -6.77
CA VAL A 36 2.64 -3.70 -7.89
C VAL A 36 1.56 -4.33 -8.78
N GLU A 37 1.74 -5.59 -9.15
CA GLU A 37 0.77 -6.34 -9.97
C GLU A 37 -0.60 -6.40 -9.28
N TYR A 38 -0.64 -6.64 -7.97
CA TYR A 38 -1.85 -6.61 -7.17
C TYR A 38 -2.56 -5.25 -7.27
N VAL A 39 -1.84 -4.16 -7.05
CA VAL A 39 -2.42 -2.80 -7.11
C VAL A 39 -3.02 -2.53 -8.48
N ILE A 40 -2.29 -2.78 -9.54
CA ILE A 40 -2.74 -2.53 -10.91
C ILE A 40 -3.96 -3.41 -11.24
N SER A 41 -3.90 -4.70 -10.92
CA SER A 41 -4.99 -5.63 -11.23
C SER A 41 -6.29 -5.26 -10.51
N GLU A 42 -6.22 -4.97 -9.20
CA GLU A 42 -7.42 -4.65 -8.42
C GLU A 42 -8.01 -3.28 -8.80
N LEU A 43 -7.17 -2.30 -9.11
CA LEU A 43 -7.65 -1.00 -9.61
C LEU A 43 -8.33 -1.15 -10.98
N VAL A 44 -7.72 -1.85 -11.92
CA VAL A 44 -8.31 -2.10 -13.25
C VAL A 44 -9.64 -2.83 -13.10
N ARG A 45 -9.70 -3.88 -12.29
CA ARG A 45 -10.93 -4.64 -12.03
C ARG A 45 -12.05 -3.76 -11.49
N LEU A 46 -11.75 -2.90 -10.51
CA LEU A 46 -12.74 -2.02 -9.88
C LEU A 46 -13.17 -0.87 -10.79
N LEU A 47 -12.23 -0.26 -11.50
CA LEU A 47 -12.52 0.85 -12.40
C LEU A 47 -13.40 0.44 -13.59
N HIS A 48 -13.16 -0.75 -14.14
CA HIS A 48 -13.92 -1.30 -15.28
C HIS A 48 -15.13 -2.13 -14.85
N GLY A 49 -15.21 -2.58 -13.60
CA GLY A 49 -16.27 -3.47 -13.13
C GLY A 49 -16.07 -4.94 -13.51
N PHE A 50 -14.88 -5.37 -13.91
CA PHE A 50 -14.59 -6.75 -14.35
C PHE A 50 -14.79 -7.80 -13.26
N GLY A 51 -14.77 -7.43 -11.99
CA GLY A 51 -14.99 -8.31 -10.84
C GLY A 51 -16.42 -8.24 -10.26
N GLY A 52 -17.38 -7.63 -10.95
CA GLY A 52 -18.76 -7.45 -10.49
C GLY A 52 -18.97 -6.23 -9.58
N LYS A 53 -17.92 -5.73 -8.93
CA LYS A 53 -17.93 -4.43 -8.22
C LYS A 53 -17.37 -3.35 -9.13
N GLN A 54 -17.99 -2.17 -9.11
CA GLN A 54 -17.57 -1.05 -9.94
C GLN A 54 -17.60 0.25 -9.12
N TRP A 55 -16.55 1.05 -9.25
CA TRP A 55 -16.38 2.28 -8.48
C TRP A 55 -17.45 3.35 -8.80
N LYS A 56 -17.58 3.70 -10.08
CA LYS A 56 -18.55 4.70 -10.54
C LYS A 56 -19.55 4.06 -11.51
N HIS A 57 -20.58 4.80 -11.92
CA HIS A 57 -21.63 4.27 -12.82
C HIS A 57 -21.11 3.84 -14.20
N LYS A 58 -20.05 4.47 -14.68
CA LYS A 58 -19.38 4.12 -15.93
C LYS A 58 -18.04 3.50 -15.63
N ALA A 59 -17.53 2.71 -16.56
CA ALA A 59 -16.16 2.26 -16.53
C ALA A 59 -15.19 3.43 -16.70
N TYR A 60 -14.09 3.37 -15.98
CA TYR A 60 -12.99 4.33 -16.07
C TYR A 60 -11.69 3.58 -16.35
N GLU A 61 -10.77 4.23 -17.02
CA GLU A 61 -9.40 3.77 -17.21
C GLU A 61 -8.51 4.33 -16.09
N LEU A 62 -7.31 3.75 -15.92
CA LEU A 62 -6.29 4.31 -15.03
C LEU A 62 -5.78 5.65 -15.53
N GLY A 63 -5.73 5.84 -16.85
CA GLY A 63 -5.32 7.09 -17.47
C GLY A 63 -6.18 8.27 -17.00
N GLY A 64 -5.51 9.36 -16.62
CA GLY A 64 -6.15 10.56 -16.09
C GLY A 64 -6.71 10.47 -14.67
N GLN A 65 -6.60 9.31 -13.98
CA GLN A 65 -6.93 9.23 -12.56
C GLN A 65 -5.84 9.89 -11.72
N LYS A 66 -6.24 10.65 -10.71
CA LYS A 66 -5.32 11.26 -9.74
C LYS A 66 -5.04 10.26 -8.61
N VAL A 67 -3.80 9.84 -8.51
CA VAL A 67 -3.38 8.81 -7.54
C VAL A 67 -2.36 9.39 -6.57
N GLY A 68 -2.63 9.26 -5.28
CA GLY A 68 -1.72 9.62 -4.20
C GLY A 68 -1.01 8.39 -3.64
N ILE A 69 0.32 8.44 -3.60
CA ILE A 69 1.15 7.43 -2.94
C ILE A 69 1.63 7.97 -1.59
N VAL A 70 1.19 7.34 -0.52
CA VAL A 70 1.64 7.68 0.84
C VAL A 70 2.74 6.70 1.24
N GLY A 71 3.98 7.22 1.28
CA GLY A 71 5.18 6.41 1.47
C GLY A 71 5.86 6.06 0.14
N LEU A 72 6.74 6.94 -0.34
CA LEU A 72 7.50 6.74 -1.58
C LEU A 72 8.85 6.05 -1.27
N GLY A 73 8.76 4.82 -0.74
CA GLY A 73 9.88 3.87 -0.67
C GLY A 73 10.00 3.08 -1.96
N ARG A 74 10.68 1.92 -1.96
CA ARG A 74 10.84 1.07 -3.14
C ARG A 74 9.47 0.66 -3.72
N THR A 75 8.64 -0.04 -2.96
CA THR A 75 7.31 -0.47 -3.39
C THR A 75 6.45 0.70 -3.89
N GLY A 76 6.38 1.78 -3.11
CA GLY A 76 5.59 2.96 -3.49
C GLY A 76 6.09 3.62 -4.77
N ARG A 77 7.40 3.62 -5.02
CA ARG A 77 7.98 4.13 -6.26
C ARG A 77 7.62 3.25 -7.44
N MET A 78 7.74 1.93 -7.32
CA MET A 78 7.37 0.98 -8.39
C MET A 78 5.87 1.08 -8.73
N ILE A 79 5.00 1.21 -7.72
CA ILE A 79 3.56 1.44 -7.95
C ILE A 79 3.34 2.76 -8.69
N ALA A 80 4.01 3.84 -8.27
CA ALA A 80 3.92 5.13 -8.93
C ALA A 80 4.33 5.07 -10.40
N ASP A 81 5.45 4.42 -10.69
CA ASP A 81 5.97 4.27 -12.05
C ASP A 81 5.03 3.42 -12.93
N ALA A 82 4.48 2.32 -12.39
CA ALA A 82 3.49 1.49 -13.09
C ALA A 82 2.20 2.26 -13.39
N LEU A 83 1.67 3.01 -12.42
CA LEU A 83 0.46 3.83 -12.61
C LEU A 83 0.67 4.92 -13.67
N ARG A 84 1.84 5.56 -13.67
CA ARG A 84 2.21 6.55 -14.68
C ARG A 84 2.36 5.94 -16.08
N PHE A 85 2.88 4.71 -16.17
CA PHE A 85 2.91 3.98 -17.45
C PHE A 85 1.51 3.84 -18.07
N PHE A 86 0.47 3.65 -17.24
CA PHE A 86 -0.93 3.64 -17.67
C PHE A 86 -1.56 5.04 -17.81
N GLY A 87 -0.78 6.12 -17.66
CA GLY A 87 -1.25 7.49 -17.86
C GLY A 87 -1.96 8.13 -16.66
N ALA A 88 -1.83 7.58 -15.47
CA ALA A 88 -2.34 8.21 -14.25
C ALA A 88 -1.49 9.44 -13.85
N GLU A 89 -2.16 10.43 -13.25
CA GLU A 89 -1.50 11.57 -12.61
C GLU A 89 -1.10 11.18 -11.18
N VAL A 90 0.20 11.04 -10.93
CA VAL A 90 0.67 10.53 -9.65
C VAL A 90 1.29 11.61 -8.79
N TYR A 91 0.79 11.70 -7.58
CA TYR A 91 1.27 12.54 -6.49
C TYR A 91 1.81 11.68 -5.36
N TYR A 92 2.66 12.23 -4.51
CA TYR A 92 3.13 11.49 -3.34
C TYR A 92 3.24 12.35 -2.09
N PHE A 93 3.17 11.66 -0.95
CA PHE A 93 3.55 12.16 0.36
C PHE A 93 4.54 11.20 1.01
N SER A 94 5.60 11.74 1.57
CA SER A 94 6.52 11.03 2.46
C SER A 94 7.14 12.01 3.47
N ARG A 95 7.68 11.49 4.56
CA ARG A 95 8.33 12.32 5.61
C ARG A 95 9.50 13.14 5.05
N THR A 96 10.21 12.59 4.08
CA THR A 96 11.31 13.25 3.38
C THR A 96 10.98 13.34 1.91
N ARG A 97 11.12 14.51 1.32
CA ARG A 97 10.96 14.73 -0.12
C ARG A 97 11.94 13.88 -0.91
N LYS A 98 11.57 13.52 -2.12
CA LYS A 98 12.33 12.69 -3.05
C LYS A 98 12.61 13.47 -4.34
N PRO A 99 13.69 14.27 -4.40
CA PRO A 99 13.97 15.12 -5.56
C PRO A 99 14.09 14.35 -6.87
N ASP A 100 14.60 13.11 -6.80
CA ASP A 100 14.69 12.19 -7.95
C ASP A 100 13.31 11.79 -8.49
N ALA A 101 12.33 11.58 -7.62
CA ALA A 101 10.97 11.29 -8.01
C ALA A 101 10.28 12.54 -8.59
N GLU A 102 10.52 13.69 -8.01
CA GLU A 102 9.98 14.97 -8.50
C GLU A 102 10.56 15.31 -9.87
N ALA A 103 11.86 15.12 -10.07
CA ALA A 103 12.50 15.27 -11.37
C ALA A 103 11.96 14.28 -12.42
N ALA A 104 11.54 13.10 -11.98
CA ALA A 104 10.84 12.13 -12.82
C ALA A 104 9.36 12.44 -13.04
N GLY A 105 8.83 13.55 -12.50
CA GLY A 105 7.45 14.01 -12.71
C GLY A 105 6.42 13.43 -11.73
N ILE A 106 6.82 12.93 -10.55
CA ILE A 106 5.91 12.54 -9.47
C ILE A 106 5.84 13.71 -8.49
N ALA A 107 4.73 14.43 -8.44
CA ALA A 107 4.62 15.66 -7.67
C ALA A 107 4.46 15.40 -6.17
N TYR A 108 5.23 16.10 -5.34
CA TYR A 108 5.07 16.08 -3.89
C TYR A 108 3.91 16.98 -3.45
N LEU A 109 3.06 16.46 -2.58
CA LEU A 109 2.06 17.25 -1.85
C LEU A 109 2.12 16.94 -0.35
N PRO A 110 2.00 17.93 0.53
CA PRO A 110 1.71 17.70 1.95
C PRO A 110 0.44 16.85 2.09
N LEU A 111 0.38 15.98 3.11
CA LEU A 111 -0.73 15.03 3.25
C LEU A 111 -2.12 15.69 3.19
N ARG A 112 -2.24 16.86 3.84
CA ARG A 112 -3.52 17.59 3.90
C ARG A 112 -3.96 18.17 2.54
N GLU A 113 -3.02 18.40 1.64
CA GLU A 113 -3.27 18.85 0.27
C GLU A 113 -3.46 17.66 -0.67
N LEU A 114 -2.72 16.56 -0.44
CA LEU A 114 -2.84 15.34 -1.21
C LEU A 114 -4.23 14.71 -1.10
N LEU A 115 -4.76 14.59 0.11
CA LEU A 115 -6.00 13.84 0.36
C LEU A 115 -7.21 14.36 -0.43
N PRO A 116 -7.53 15.66 -0.48
CA PRO A 116 -8.65 16.15 -1.28
C PRO A 116 -8.38 16.09 -2.80
N GLU A 117 -7.10 16.16 -3.21
CA GLU A 117 -6.71 16.23 -4.61
C GLU A 117 -6.87 14.91 -5.36
N VAL A 118 -6.66 13.77 -4.68
CA VAL A 118 -6.59 12.47 -5.34
C VAL A 118 -7.90 11.70 -5.30
N ASP A 119 -8.13 10.87 -6.32
CA ASP A 119 -9.26 9.94 -6.40
C ASP A 119 -8.94 8.59 -5.77
N ILE A 120 -7.68 8.20 -5.86
CA ILE A 120 -7.16 6.92 -5.39
C ILE A 120 -6.00 7.21 -4.44
N LEU A 121 -6.03 6.62 -3.24
CA LEU A 121 -4.95 6.72 -2.28
C LEU A 121 -4.33 5.35 -2.06
N CYS A 122 -3.03 5.22 -2.31
CA CYS A 122 -2.27 4.01 -2.03
C CYS A 122 -1.33 4.24 -0.85
N THR A 123 -1.45 3.41 0.20
CA THR A 123 -0.56 3.49 1.36
C THR A 123 0.50 2.40 1.33
N CYS A 124 1.78 2.82 1.36
CA CYS A 124 2.98 1.98 1.31
C CYS A 124 3.88 2.32 2.50
N LEU A 125 3.35 2.15 3.71
CA LEU A 125 4.01 2.58 4.95
C LEU A 125 4.66 1.41 5.67
N PRO A 126 5.68 1.67 6.50
CA PRO A 126 6.23 0.67 7.40
C PRO A 126 5.16 0.11 8.35
N ARG A 127 5.37 -1.14 8.79
CA ARG A 127 4.53 -1.79 9.80
C ARG A 127 4.26 -0.85 10.99
N ASN A 128 3.06 -0.95 11.56
CA ASN A 128 2.63 -0.19 12.74
C ASN A 128 2.57 1.34 12.56
N THR A 129 2.46 1.81 11.32
CA THR A 129 2.34 3.25 11.03
C THR A 129 0.88 3.60 10.76
N ILE A 130 0.18 4.09 11.78
CA ILE A 130 -1.18 4.61 11.66
C ILE A 130 -1.12 6.09 11.28
N LEU A 131 -1.62 6.41 10.09
CA LEU A 131 -1.60 7.78 9.57
C LEU A 131 -3.00 8.36 9.33
N LEU A 132 -3.95 7.52 8.92
CA LEU A 132 -5.30 7.97 8.56
C LEU A 132 -6.26 7.83 9.74
N GLY A 133 -6.72 8.96 10.26
CA GLY A 133 -7.77 9.05 11.28
C GLY A 133 -9.01 9.78 10.74
N ALA A 134 -9.90 10.18 11.63
CA ALA A 134 -11.15 10.86 11.28
C ALA A 134 -10.92 12.17 10.51
N GLY A 135 -9.85 12.91 10.84
CA GLY A 135 -9.48 14.15 10.17
C GLY A 135 -9.06 13.91 8.72
N GLU A 136 -8.22 12.90 8.50
CA GLU A 136 -7.70 12.53 7.20
C GLU A 136 -8.82 11.98 6.30
N PHE A 137 -9.69 11.11 6.80
CA PHE A 137 -10.84 10.62 6.03
C PHE A 137 -11.83 11.74 5.66
N ARG A 138 -11.99 12.75 6.52
CA ARG A 138 -12.81 13.93 6.19
C ARG A 138 -12.21 14.72 5.05
N LEU A 139 -10.89 14.91 5.01
CA LEU A 139 -10.18 15.57 3.92
C LEU A 139 -10.18 14.74 2.63
N PHE A 140 -10.04 13.43 2.75
CA PHE A 140 -10.08 12.51 1.61
C PHE A 140 -11.46 12.53 0.92
N GLY A 141 -12.52 12.66 1.72
CA GLY A 141 -13.89 12.80 1.20
C GLY A 141 -14.49 11.49 0.71
N ASN A 142 -15.51 11.60 -0.14
CA ASN A 142 -16.28 10.46 -0.64
C ASN A 142 -16.02 10.17 -2.12
N LEU A 143 -16.51 9.05 -2.63
CA LEU A 143 -16.30 8.57 -4.00
C LEU A 143 -14.83 8.31 -4.31
N LYS A 144 -14.10 7.79 -3.34
CA LYS A 144 -12.66 7.57 -3.39
C LYS A 144 -12.31 6.09 -3.21
N ILE A 145 -11.10 5.74 -3.60
CA ILE A 145 -10.53 4.40 -3.44
C ILE A 145 -9.31 4.50 -2.51
N LEU A 146 -9.33 3.74 -1.41
CA LEU A 146 -8.16 3.51 -0.57
C LEU A 146 -7.64 2.11 -0.84
N ILE A 147 -6.37 1.98 -1.21
CA ILE A 147 -5.69 0.69 -1.30
C ILE A 147 -4.52 0.65 -0.33
N ASN A 148 -4.49 -0.38 0.52
CA ASN A 148 -3.43 -0.55 1.50
C ASN A 148 -2.53 -1.72 1.14
N THR A 149 -1.27 -1.42 0.84
CA THR A 149 -0.21 -2.38 0.57
C THR A 149 0.83 -2.46 1.69
N SER A 150 0.55 -1.80 2.81
CA SER A 150 1.40 -1.85 4.00
C SER A 150 1.18 -3.11 4.80
N VAL A 151 2.16 -3.50 5.61
CA VAL A 151 2.00 -4.62 6.55
C VAL A 151 1.17 -4.15 7.75
N GLY A 152 -0.11 -4.49 7.75
CA GLY A 152 -1.10 -4.05 8.72
C GLY A 152 -1.77 -2.72 8.36
N PRO A 153 -2.77 -2.32 9.17
CA PRO A 153 -3.53 -1.11 8.93
C PRO A 153 -2.68 0.15 9.01
N THR A 154 -2.92 1.09 8.09
CA THR A 154 -2.35 2.45 8.09
C THR A 154 -3.36 3.50 8.57
N PHE A 155 -4.48 3.03 9.08
CA PHE A 155 -5.64 3.81 9.48
C PHE A 155 -6.19 3.32 10.83
N ARG A 156 -6.95 4.18 11.48
CA ARG A 156 -7.77 3.79 12.63
C ARG A 156 -9.01 3.07 12.12
N VAL A 157 -9.19 1.82 12.51
CA VAL A 157 -10.28 0.96 12.01
C VAL A 157 -11.68 1.57 12.20
N PRO A 158 -12.06 2.15 13.37
CA PRO A 158 -13.36 2.79 13.51
C PRO A 158 -13.56 3.98 12.58
N ASP A 159 -12.49 4.68 12.19
CA ASP A 159 -12.56 5.81 11.27
C ASP A 159 -12.74 5.35 9.82
N LEU A 160 -12.05 4.26 9.43
CA LEU A 160 -12.28 3.60 8.15
C LEU A 160 -13.73 3.10 8.03
N GLN A 161 -14.26 2.42 9.07
CA GLN A 161 -15.63 1.92 9.07
C GLN A 161 -16.66 3.05 8.88
N ARG A 162 -16.48 4.19 9.56
CA ARG A 162 -17.32 5.37 9.37
C ARG A 162 -17.24 5.90 7.94
N TRP A 163 -16.04 5.96 7.37
CA TRP A 163 -15.84 6.41 6.00
C TRP A 163 -16.47 5.46 4.97
N LEU A 164 -16.34 4.14 5.16
CA LEU A 164 -16.99 3.14 4.32
C LEU A 164 -18.51 3.25 4.38
N SER A 165 -19.07 3.47 5.56
CA SER A 165 -20.52 3.65 5.77
C SER A 165 -21.06 4.97 5.23
N ALA A 166 -20.21 6.00 5.15
CA ALA A 166 -20.63 7.32 4.67
C ALA A 166 -21.04 7.34 3.20
N HIS A 167 -20.47 6.47 2.38
CA HIS A 167 -20.81 6.39 0.97
C HIS A 167 -20.49 5.02 0.38
N LYS A 168 -21.46 4.36 -0.28
CA LYS A 168 -21.31 3.02 -0.87
C LYS A 168 -20.24 2.88 -1.96
N ARG A 169 -19.70 3.99 -2.44
CA ARG A 169 -18.62 4.04 -3.43
C ARG A 169 -17.31 4.55 -2.85
N ASN A 170 -17.18 4.57 -1.54
CA ASN A 170 -15.90 4.61 -0.86
C ASN A 170 -15.39 3.17 -0.84
N PHE A 171 -14.36 2.86 -1.61
CA PHE A 171 -13.84 1.51 -1.68
C PHE A 171 -12.53 1.39 -0.89
N PHE A 172 -12.42 0.28 -0.16
CA PHE A 172 -11.18 -0.13 0.49
C PHE A 172 -10.70 -1.45 -0.11
N LEU A 173 -9.47 -1.46 -0.61
CA LEU A 173 -8.82 -2.61 -1.22
C LEU A 173 -7.62 -3.01 -0.36
N CYS A 174 -7.48 -4.29 -0.06
CA CYS A 174 -6.33 -4.82 0.68
C CYS A 174 -6.14 -6.31 0.44
N ASP A 175 -4.90 -6.74 0.60
CA ASP A 175 -4.52 -8.13 0.66
C ASP A 175 -4.59 -8.69 2.10
N ALA A 176 -4.18 -9.95 2.28
CA ALA A 176 -4.22 -10.63 3.58
C ALA A 176 -3.37 -9.94 4.65
N VAL A 177 -2.27 -9.31 4.26
CA VAL A 177 -1.37 -8.61 5.19
C VAL A 177 -1.86 -7.20 5.49
N GLY A 178 -2.37 -6.50 4.49
CA GLY A 178 -2.83 -5.12 4.61
C GLY A 178 -4.05 -4.94 5.51
N ILE A 179 -4.91 -5.96 5.62
CA ILE A 179 -6.09 -5.91 6.49
C ILE A 179 -5.75 -6.17 7.96
N GLY A 180 -4.62 -6.84 8.23
CA GLY A 180 -4.23 -7.25 9.57
C GLY A 180 -5.26 -8.21 10.20
N ASN A 181 -5.50 -8.07 11.50
CA ASN A 181 -6.43 -8.92 12.26
C ASN A 181 -7.90 -8.47 12.16
N TYR A 182 -8.25 -7.65 11.15
CA TYR A 182 -9.59 -7.05 11.03
C TYR A 182 -10.40 -7.60 9.86
N ALA A 183 -10.03 -8.75 9.31
CA ALA A 183 -10.72 -9.36 8.18
C ALA A 183 -12.22 -9.58 8.49
N ASP A 184 -12.55 -10.25 9.61
CA ASP A 184 -13.93 -10.54 10.00
C ASP A 184 -14.78 -9.28 10.18
N THR A 185 -14.16 -8.19 10.60
CA THR A 185 -14.83 -6.92 10.84
C THR A 185 -15.02 -6.10 9.56
N LEU A 186 -14.00 -6.05 8.71
CA LEU A 186 -13.99 -5.17 7.54
C LEU A 186 -14.66 -5.81 6.32
N THR A 187 -14.58 -7.13 6.17
CA THR A 187 -15.22 -7.82 5.03
C THR A 187 -16.75 -7.86 5.10
N GLN A 188 -17.34 -7.40 6.20
CA GLN A 188 -18.78 -7.20 6.32
C GLN A 188 -19.29 -6.01 5.50
N PHE A 189 -18.41 -5.14 5.05
CA PHE A 189 -18.76 -4.01 4.19
C PHE A 189 -18.70 -4.40 2.72
N ASP A 190 -19.79 -4.18 1.97
CA ASP A 190 -19.85 -4.49 0.54
C ASP A 190 -18.82 -3.76 -0.31
N ASN A 191 -18.36 -2.62 0.16
CA ASN A 191 -17.36 -1.77 -0.51
C ASN A 191 -15.92 -2.05 -0.02
N VAL A 192 -15.70 -3.18 0.64
CA VAL A 192 -14.36 -3.74 0.88
C VAL A 192 -14.07 -4.82 -0.14
N ILE A 193 -12.92 -4.72 -0.77
CA ILE A 193 -12.36 -5.74 -1.67
C ILE A 193 -11.14 -6.33 -0.98
N TYR A 194 -11.32 -7.53 -0.47
CA TYR A 194 -10.30 -8.26 0.26
C TYR A 194 -9.81 -9.46 -0.53
N THR A 195 -8.51 -9.53 -0.74
CA THR A 195 -7.85 -10.68 -1.36
C THR A 195 -7.17 -11.51 -0.26
N PRO A 196 -7.65 -12.74 0.02
CA PRO A 196 -7.10 -13.60 1.10
C PRO A 196 -5.78 -14.27 0.67
N LYS A 197 -4.90 -13.51 0.06
CA LYS A 197 -3.55 -13.87 -0.37
C LYS A 197 -2.59 -12.74 -0.02
N VAL A 198 -1.35 -13.05 0.19
CA VAL A 198 -0.27 -12.06 0.38
C VAL A 198 0.24 -11.66 -1.00
N SER A 199 0.04 -10.41 -1.37
CA SER A 199 0.33 -9.91 -2.73
C SER A 199 1.82 -10.03 -3.11
N GLY A 200 2.71 -9.82 -2.15
CA GLY A 200 4.15 -9.95 -2.37
C GLY A 200 4.70 -11.40 -2.28
N HIS A 201 3.82 -12.41 -2.11
CA HIS A 201 4.26 -13.81 -1.95
C HIS A 201 4.12 -14.56 -3.28
N SER A 202 5.20 -14.69 -4.01
CA SER A 202 5.31 -15.41 -5.28
C SER A 202 6.47 -16.38 -5.25
N GLU A 203 6.53 -17.28 -6.22
CA GLU A 203 7.67 -18.20 -6.41
C GLU A 203 8.97 -17.42 -6.62
N GLN A 204 8.93 -16.34 -7.40
CA GLN A 204 10.06 -15.45 -7.62
C GLN A 204 10.55 -14.79 -6.33
N CYS A 205 9.61 -14.33 -5.49
CA CYS A 205 9.92 -13.77 -4.17
C CYS A 205 10.63 -14.80 -3.28
N ILE A 206 10.16 -16.05 -3.27
CA ILE A 206 10.76 -17.14 -2.52
C ILE A 206 12.17 -17.45 -3.02
N CYS A 207 12.35 -17.54 -4.35
CA CYS A 207 13.65 -17.76 -4.97
C CYS A 207 14.65 -16.65 -4.61
N LEU A 208 14.24 -15.38 -4.62
CA LEU A 208 15.09 -14.26 -4.25
C LEU A 208 15.52 -14.33 -2.77
N LEU A 209 14.61 -14.72 -1.87
CA LEU A 209 14.92 -14.91 -0.46
C LEU A 209 15.99 -15.98 -0.25
N TYR A 210 15.84 -17.15 -0.89
CA TYR A 210 16.80 -18.25 -0.75
C TYR A 210 18.15 -17.98 -1.41
N THR A 211 18.17 -17.29 -2.56
CA THR A 211 19.44 -16.94 -3.23
C THR A 211 20.20 -15.86 -2.51
N SER A 212 19.52 -14.91 -1.89
CA SER A 212 20.16 -13.87 -1.07
C SER A 212 20.77 -14.48 0.20
N ASP A 213 20.09 -15.44 0.83
CA ASP A 213 20.59 -16.17 2.01
C ASP A 213 21.86 -16.98 1.67
N ALA A 214 21.89 -17.64 0.52
CA ALA A 214 23.04 -18.42 0.06
C ALA A 214 24.26 -17.58 -0.39
N ALA A 215 24.05 -16.29 -0.76
CA ALA A 215 25.14 -15.40 -1.16
C ALA A 215 25.91 -14.82 0.05
N ASP A 216 25.27 -14.73 1.21
CA ASP A 216 25.89 -14.22 2.45
C ASP A 216 26.69 -15.29 3.22
N GLU A 217 26.61 -16.58 2.81
CA GLU A 217 27.40 -17.67 3.37
C GLU A 217 28.81 -17.83 2.72
N ARG A 218 29.22 -16.92 1.84
CA ARG A 218 30.55 -16.87 1.22
C ARG A 218 31.28 -15.59 1.64
#